data_f4a841921bd5c1738e7bb2c189391671
#
_entry.id   f4a841921bd5c1738e7bb2c189391671
#
_cell.length_a   1.000
_cell.length_b   1.000
_cell.length_c   1.000
_cell.angle_alpha   90.00
_cell.angle_beta   90.00
_cell.angle_gamma   90.00
#
_symmetry.space_group_name_H-M   'P 1'
#
loop_
_entity.id
_entity.type
_entity.pdbx_description
1 polymer ?
#
loop_
_entity_poly.entity_id
_entity_poly.type
_entity_poly.pdbx_seq_one_letter_code
_entity_poly.pdbx_strand_id
1 'polypeptide(L)'
;MLVQTISSLDETREFLATAGSTDFIAGVVGWVDLADPSVDDALAELRDGTGGEFLVGIRHQVHDEPDPRWLLRDDVRRGIRAVGDAGLVYDLLVKTRELPAAFELVRSLPDVRFVLDHIAKPRIAAGPRDPEWEMAMKPLADCENVHCKLSGIVTEASWKAWKPDDLQPYVSRALEWFGPERCMFGSDWPVCLLAADYKQVINALKLTLKGLSSKETAAVLGENAVRVYSLDD
;
A
#
# COMPACT_ATOMS: atom_id res chain seq x y z
N MET A 1 -0.41 -10.65 -6.16
CA MET A 1 0.88 -9.98 -5.81
C MET A 1 1.37 -10.47 -4.46
N LEU A 2 2.68 -10.64 -4.29
CA LEU A 2 3.34 -10.79 -3.00
C LEU A 2 3.82 -9.42 -2.50
N VAL A 3 3.76 -9.21 -1.19
CA VAL A 3 4.20 -7.94 -0.58
C VAL A 3 5.04 -8.25 0.66
N GLN A 4 6.21 -7.60 0.79
CA GLN A 4 7.17 -7.83 1.87
C GLN A 4 6.48 -7.86 3.25
N THR A 5 6.99 -8.71 4.13
CA THR A 5 6.46 -8.87 5.50
C THR A 5 7.48 -8.46 6.57
N ILE A 6 8.76 -8.54 6.25
CA ILE A 6 9.86 -8.11 7.11
C ILE A 6 10.89 -7.29 6.33
N SER A 7 11.70 -6.51 7.02
CA SER A 7 12.80 -5.72 6.44
C SER A 7 13.98 -6.63 6.09
N SER A 8 13.90 -7.33 4.93
CA SER A 8 14.88 -8.34 4.51
C SER A 8 15.03 -8.41 2.99
N LEU A 9 16.27 -8.27 2.51
CA LEU A 9 16.63 -8.54 1.11
C LEU A 9 16.44 -10.02 0.75
N ASP A 10 16.70 -10.93 1.69
CA ASP A 10 16.57 -12.37 1.45
C ASP A 10 15.09 -12.76 1.25
N GLU A 11 14.15 -12.15 2.01
CA GLU A 11 12.72 -12.32 1.75
C GLU A 11 12.34 -11.80 0.36
N THR A 12 12.88 -10.64 -0.05
CA THR A 12 12.62 -10.09 -1.39
C THR A 12 13.08 -11.06 -2.47
N ARG A 13 14.30 -11.62 -2.36
CA ARG A 13 14.82 -12.62 -3.30
C ARG A 13 13.96 -13.89 -3.33
N GLU A 14 13.53 -14.38 -2.16
CA GLU A 14 12.65 -15.54 -2.05
C GLU A 14 11.30 -15.30 -2.73
N PHE A 15 10.71 -14.12 -2.55
CA PHE A 15 9.43 -13.75 -3.15
C PHE A 15 9.55 -13.62 -4.68
N LEU A 16 10.65 -13.05 -5.19
CA LEU A 16 10.93 -12.97 -6.62
C LEU A 16 11.09 -14.39 -7.23
N ALA A 17 11.86 -15.27 -6.60
CA ALA A 17 12.01 -16.65 -7.04
C ALA A 17 10.67 -17.41 -7.02
N THR A 18 9.83 -17.15 -6.00
CA THR A 18 8.49 -17.73 -5.89
C THR A 18 7.58 -17.23 -7.01
N ALA A 19 7.63 -15.92 -7.33
CA ALA A 19 6.85 -15.34 -8.43
C ALA A 19 7.26 -15.95 -9.77
N GLY A 20 8.56 -16.08 -10.04
CA GLY A 20 9.08 -16.71 -11.27
C GLY A 20 8.72 -18.19 -11.46
N SER A 21 8.22 -18.86 -10.40
CA SER A 21 7.80 -20.26 -10.44
C SER A 21 6.29 -20.48 -10.25
N THR A 22 5.49 -19.39 -10.21
CA THR A 22 4.06 -19.45 -9.82
C THR A 22 3.21 -18.57 -10.73
N ASP A 23 2.52 -19.16 -11.70
CA ASP A 23 1.81 -18.49 -12.81
C ASP A 23 0.80 -17.41 -12.40
N PHE A 24 0.22 -17.46 -11.17
CA PHE A 24 -0.77 -16.48 -10.73
C PHE A 24 -0.19 -15.31 -9.92
N ILE A 25 1.13 -15.24 -9.74
CA ILE A 25 1.79 -14.12 -9.07
C ILE A 25 2.28 -13.15 -10.14
N ALA A 26 1.60 -12.02 -10.26
CA ALA A 26 1.89 -11.02 -11.28
C ALA A 26 2.92 -9.95 -10.83
N GLY A 27 3.32 -9.92 -9.55
CA GLY A 27 4.29 -8.93 -9.08
C GLY A 27 4.65 -9.06 -7.61
N VAL A 28 5.79 -8.49 -7.26
CA VAL A 28 6.37 -8.47 -5.92
C VAL A 28 6.65 -7.03 -5.50
N VAL A 29 6.13 -6.64 -4.35
CA VAL A 29 6.58 -5.45 -3.62
C VAL A 29 7.58 -5.93 -2.58
N GLY A 30 8.86 -5.69 -2.84
CA GLY A 30 9.98 -6.13 -1.99
C GLY A 30 10.39 -5.11 -0.95
N TRP A 31 11.56 -5.33 -0.37
CA TRP A 31 12.23 -4.43 0.56
C TRP A 31 13.70 -4.26 0.16
N VAL A 32 14.20 -3.04 0.33
CA VAL A 32 15.63 -2.70 0.34
C VAL A 32 15.91 -1.75 1.51
N ASP A 33 17.16 -1.68 1.97
CA ASP A 33 17.55 -0.63 2.92
C ASP A 33 17.62 0.72 2.20
N LEU A 34 16.59 1.53 2.36
CA LEU A 34 16.47 2.85 1.74
C LEU A 34 17.54 3.83 2.22
N ALA A 35 18.10 3.62 3.42
CA ALA A 35 19.14 4.47 3.98
C ALA A 35 20.54 4.12 3.48
N ASP A 36 20.73 2.95 2.88
CA ASP A 36 22.01 2.52 2.33
C ASP A 36 22.44 3.42 1.16
N PRO A 37 23.66 3.97 1.15
CA PRO A 37 24.18 4.74 0.02
C PRO A 37 24.25 3.97 -1.31
N SER A 38 24.28 2.62 -1.26
CA SER A 38 24.31 1.72 -2.42
C SER A 38 22.93 1.15 -2.79
N VAL A 39 21.84 1.80 -2.40
CA VAL A 39 20.46 1.34 -2.69
C VAL A 39 20.21 1.12 -4.19
N ASP A 40 20.80 1.94 -5.06
CA ASP A 40 20.70 1.79 -6.53
C ASP A 40 21.30 0.44 -6.99
N ASP A 41 22.45 0.06 -6.44
CA ASP A 41 23.10 -1.23 -6.75
C ASP A 41 22.23 -2.41 -6.27
N ALA A 42 21.62 -2.30 -5.08
CA ALA A 42 20.73 -3.33 -4.55
C ALA A 42 19.46 -3.49 -5.41
N LEU A 43 18.88 -2.39 -5.90
CA LEU A 43 17.73 -2.41 -6.81
C LEU A 43 18.10 -3.05 -8.16
N ALA A 44 19.27 -2.71 -8.71
CA ALA A 44 19.77 -3.31 -9.95
C ALA A 44 20.03 -4.82 -9.78
N GLU A 45 20.69 -5.24 -8.70
CA GLU A 45 20.91 -6.66 -8.38
C GLU A 45 19.61 -7.46 -8.30
N LEU A 46 18.58 -6.93 -7.64
CA LEU A 46 17.27 -7.58 -7.54
C LEU A 46 16.60 -7.74 -8.90
N ARG A 47 16.69 -6.72 -9.77
CA ARG A 47 16.10 -6.76 -11.12
C ARG A 47 16.83 -7.69 -12.08
N ASP A 48 18.14 -7.79 -11.94
CA ASP A 48 18.97 -8.71 -12.76
C ASP A 48 18.95 -10.15 -12.23
N GLY A 49 18.44 -10.35 -11.01
CA GLY A 49 18.36 -11.64 -10.34
C GLY A 49 17.19 -12.52 -10.79
N THR A 50 17.07 -13.69 -10.18
CA THR A 50 16.00 -14.66 -10.47
C THR A 50 14.62 -14.06 -10.16
N GLY A 51 13.74 -13.99 -11.16
CA GLY A 51 12.38 -13.43 -11.03
C GLY A 51 12.36 -11.91 -10.91
N GLY A 52 13.46 -11.22 -11.25
CA GLY A 52 13.59 -9.77 -11.12
C GLY A 52 12.57 -8.98 -11.94
N GLU A 53 12.05 -9.56 -13.02
CA GLU A 53 10.96 -9.03 -13.85
C GLU A 53 9.65 -8.84 -13.06
N PHE A 54 9.47 -9.58 -11.95
CA PHE A 54 8.31 -9.44 -11.07
C PHE A 54 8.47 -8.33 -10.01
N LEU A 55 9.64 -7.68 -9.88
CA LEU A 55 9.82 -6.58 -8.94
C LEU A 55 9.08 -5.33 -9.44
N VAL A 56 7.97 -4.97 -8.81
CA VAL A 56 7.10 -3.87 -9.22
C VAL A 56 7.05 -2.72 -8.20
N GLY A 57 7.54 -2.93 -6.99
CA GLY A 57 7.56 -1.91 -5.94
C GLY A 57 8.45 -2.28 -4.77
N ILE A 58 8.64 -1.28 -3.91
CA ILE A 58 9.38 -1.40 -2.65
C ILE A 58 8.50 -0.87 -1.52
N ARG A 59 8.58 -1.53 -0.35
CA ARG A 59 7.90 -1.11 0.88
C ARG A 59 8.82 -1.18 2.08
N HIS A 60 8.68 -0.25 3.00
CA HIS A 60 9.24 -0.30 4.35
C HIS A 60 8.13 -0.13 5.39
N GLN A 61 8.25 -0.80 6.54
CA GLN A 61 7.29 -0.74 7.64
C GLN A 61 7.49 0.54 8.47
N VAL A 62 7.18 1.69 7.87
CA VAL A 62 7.44 3.03 8.46
C VAL A 62 6.75 3.19 9.82
N HIS A 63 5.58 2.58 9.99
CA HIS A 63 4.83 2.65 11.25
C HIS A 63 5.50 1.94 12.44
N ASP A 64 6.56 1.16 12.20
CA ASP A 64 7.37 0.54 13.26
C ASP A 64 8.61 1.39 13.62
N GLU A 65 8.90 2.43 12.83
CA GLU A 65 9.99 3.35 13.13
C GLU A 65 9.68 4.22 14.35
N PRO A 66 10.65 4.44 15.24
CA PRO A 66 10.45 5.28 16.43
C PRO A 66 10.12 6.74 16.09
N ASP A 67 10.78 7.28 15.04
CA ASP A 67 10.60 8.65 14.59
C ASP A 67 9.44 8.76 13.58
N PRO A 68 8.34 9.46 13.88
CA PRO A 68 7.24 9.66 12.93
C PRO A 68 7.65 10.47 11.69
N ARG A 69 8.82 11.12 11.70
CA ARG A 69 9.40 11.86 10.59
C ARG A 69 10.47 11.07 9.82
N TRP A 70 10.60 9.76 10.06
CA TRP A 70 11.59 8.89 9.43
C TRP A 70 11.63 9.04 7.89
N LEU A 71 10.47 9.17 7.24
CA LEU A 71 10.35 9.41 5.81
C LEU A 71 11.03 10.69 5.31
N LEU A 72 11.30 11.64 6.19
CA LEU A 72 11.90 12.94 5.85
C LEU A 72 13.41 12.98 6.04
N ARG A 73 14.03 11.90 6.48
CA ARG A 73 15.48 11.76 6.54
C ARG A 73 16.05 11.86 5.13
N ASP A 74 17.17 12.56 4.96
CA ASP A 74 17.76 12.80 3.64
C ASP A 74 18.22 11.50 2.96
N ASP A 75 18.74 10.54 3.73
CA ASP A 75 19.14 9.22 3.25
C ASP A 75 17.93 8.40 2.77
N VAL A 76 16.83 8.40 3.52
CA VAL A 76 15.59 7.71 3.18
C VAL A 76 14.94 8.33 1.92
N ARG A 77 14.87 9.65 1.86
CA ARG A 77 14.33 10.37 0.68
C ARG A 77 15.12 10.08 -0.59
N ARG A 78 16.46 10.00 -0.46
CA ARG A 78 17.34 9.57 -1.56
C ARG A 78 16.97 8.16 -2.02
N GLY A 79 16.83 7.20 -1.09
CA GLY A 79 16.48 5.83 -1.40
C GLY A 79 15.09 5.71 -2.05
N ILE A 80 14.08 6.45 -1.57
CA ILE A 80 12.75 6.46 -2.20
C ILE A 80 12.80 7.07 -3.61
N ARG A 81 13.64 8.09 -3.83
CA ARG A 81 13.87 8.62 -5.18
C ARG A 81 14.49 7.57 -6.09
N ALA A 82 15.50 6.82 -5.63
CA ALA A 82 16.10 5.72 -6.38
C ALA A 82 15.06 4.64 -6.77
N VAL A 83 14.11 4.32 -5.89
CA VAL A 83 12.98 3.44 -6.21
C VAL A 83 12.16 4.00 -7.38
N GLY A 84 11.83 5.29 -7.36
CA GLY A 84 11.10 5.95 -8.45
C GLY A 84 11.91 6.00 -9.75
N ASP A 85 13.20 6.33 -9.68
CA ASP A 85 14.11 6.38 -10.83
C ASP A 85 14.28 4.99 -11.48
N ALA A 86 14.17 3.92 -10.69
CA ALA A 86 14.10 2.54 -11.17
C ALA A 86 12.73 2.17 -11.79
N GLY A 87 11.76 3.10 -11.85
CA GLY A 87 10.40 2.87 -12.38
C GLY A 87 9.48 2.08 -11.46
N LEU A 88 9.90 1.83 -10.20
CA LEU A 88 9.15 1.07 -9.21
C LEU A 88 8.18 1.97 -8.43
N VAL A 89 7.16 1.34 -7.85
CA VAL A 89 6.22 1.99 -6.94
C VAL A 89 6.77 1.97 -5.52
N TYR A 90 6.55 3.05 -4.76
CA TYR A 90 6.83 3.02 -3.32
C TYR A 90 5.53 2.89 -2.51
N ASP A 91 5.38 1.78 -1.79
CA ASP A 91 4.23 1.53 -0.91
C ASP A 91 4.45 2.20 0.45
N LEU A 92 3.55 3.12 0.81
CA LEU A 92 3.55 3.85 2.08
C LEU A 92 2.80 3.06 3.15
N LEU A 93 3.51 2.27 3.96
CA LEU A 93 2.95 1.56 5.10
C LEU A 93 3.09 2.41 6.37
N VAL A 94 2.12 3.25 6.61
CA VAL A 94 2.08 4.27 7.68
C VAL A 94 0.80 4.17 8.48
N LYS A 95 0.79 4.80 9.67
CA LYS A 95 -0.40 5.12 10.48
C LYS A 95 -0.68 6.61 10.46
N THR A 96 -1.72 7.03 11.15
CA THR A 96 -2.14 8.45 11.24
C THR A 96 -1.00 9.38 11.66
N ARG A 97 -0.13 8.96 12.59
CA ARG A 97 0.97 9.81 13.11
C ARG A 97 2.05 10.13 12.07
N GLU A 98 2.26 9.28 11.06
CA GLU A 98 3.25 9.47 9.99
C GLU A 98 2.67 10.20 8.77
N LEU A 99 1.35 10.34 8.65
CA LEU A 99 0.71 10.97 7.48
C LEU A 99 1.23 12.39 7.18
N PRO A 100 1.52 13.26 8.16
CA PRO A 100 2.11 14.57 7.87
C PRO A 100 3.47 14.47 7.18
N ALA A 101 4.32 13.54 7.62
CA ALA A 101 5.62 13.29 6.99
C ALA A 101 5.48 12.66 5.59
N ALA A 102 4.54 11.73 5.43
CA ALA A 102 4.22 11.14 4.13
C ALA A 102 3.75 12.20 3.13
N PHE A 103 2.90 13.13 3.54
CA PHE A 103 2.45 14.25 2.69
C PHE A 103 3.62 15.15 2.25
N GLU A 104 4.52 15.51 3.17
CA GLU A 104 5.70 16.32 2.87
C GLU A 104 6.64 15.59 1.89
N LEU A 105 6.88 14.28 2.12
CA LEU A 105 7.66 13.42 1.23
C LEU A 105 7.08 13.40 -0.18
N VAL A 106 5.81 13.01 -0.31
CA VAL A 106 5.12 12.83 -1.60
C VAL A 106 5.19 14.11 -2.45
N ARG A 107 4.95 15.27 -1.83
CA ARG A 107 5.08 16.57 -2.51
C ARG A 107 6.50 16.89 -2.96
N SER A 108 7.51 16.38 -2.27
CA SER A 108 8.92 16.59 -2.63
C SER A 108 9.41 15.66 -3.74
N LEU A 109 8.63 14.62 -4.07
CA LEU A 109 8.96 13.60 -5.07
C LEU A 109 7.77 13.39 -6.04
N PRO A 110 7.41 14.40 -6.85
CA PRO A 110 6.21 14.36 -7.70
C PRO A 110 6.27 13.29 -8.79
N ASP A 111 7.47 12.88 -9.20
CA ASP A 111 7.68 11.88 -10.25
C ASP A 111 7.65 10.44 -9.73
N VAL A 112 7.64 10.24 -8.41
CA VAL A 112 7.52 8.92 -7.78
C VAL A 112 6.05 8.54 -7.65
N ARG A 113 5.70 7.31 -8.03
CA ARG A 113 4.37 6.74 -7.80
C ARG A 113 4.30 6.15 -6.39
N PHE A 114 3.30 6.56 -5.63
CA PHE A 114 3.07 6.09 -4.27
C PHE A 114 1.77 5.31 -4.18
N VAL A 115 1.78 4.26 -3.36
CA VAL A 115 0.57 3.55 -2.96
C VAL A 115 0.47 3.56 -1.43
N LEU A 116 -0.58 4.18 -0.91
CA LEU A 116 -0.86 4.23 0.52
C LEU A 116 -1.51 2.93 0.97
N ASP A 117 -0.83 2.15 1.78
CA ASP A 117 -1.33 0.89 2.31
C ASP A 117 -2.41 1.10 3.38
N HIS A 118 -3.44 0.23 3.33
CA HIS A 118 -4.44 0.05 4.39
C HIS A 118 -5.13 1.35 4.83
N ILE A 119 -5.37 2.28 3.88
CA ILE A 119 -5.91 3.62 4.17
C ILE A 119 -5.24 4.32 5.37
N ALA A 120 -3.93 4.08 5.57
CA ALA A 120 -3.15 4.55 6.72
C ALA A 120 -3.69 4.13 8.10
N LYS A 121 -4.35 2.97 8.19
CA LYS A 121 -4.77 2.30 9.45
C LYS A 121 -5.53 3.22 10.41
N PRO A 122 -6.73 3.73 10.05
CA PRO A 122 -7.58 4.52 10.94
C PRO A 122 -8.08 3.69 12.12
N ARG A 123 -8.41 4.33 13.24
CA ARG A 123 -8.90 3.68 14.46
C ARG A 123 -10.37 3.27 14.34
N ILE A 124 -10.70 2.33 13.44
CA ILE A 124 -12.08 1.91 13.13
C ILE A 124 -12.80 1.38 14.38
N ALA A 125 -12.09 0.64 15.24
CA ALA A 125 -12.65 0.13 16.50
C ALA A 125 -13.12 1.25 17.47
N ALA A 126 -12.66 2.48 17.30
CA ALA A 126 -13.07 3.61 18.14
C ALA A 126 -14.40 4.24 17.72
N GLY A 127 -14.97 3.86 16.57
CA GLY A 127 -16.27 4.36 16.09
C GLY A 127 -16.25 4.78 14.61
N PRO A 128 -17.33 5.39 14.12
CA PRO A 128 -17.51 5.67 12.69
C PRO A 128 -16.70 6.87 12.16
N ARG A 129 -15.93 7.53 13.01
CA ARG A 129 -15.08 8.67 12.65
C ARG A 129 -13.75 8.66 13.40
N ASP A 130 -12.70 9.01 12.67
CA ASP A 130 -11.38 9.32 13.23
C ASP A 130 -10.93 10.71 12.71
N PRO A 131 -11.23 11.80 13.44
CA PRO A 131 -10.96 13.15 12.97
C PRO A 131 -9.48 13.44 12.73
N GLU A 132 -8.58 12.82 13.49
CA GLU A 132 -7.12 12.97 13.30
C GLU A 132 -6.71 12.35 11.97
N TRP A 133 -7.19 11.14 11.67
CA TRP A 133 -6.97 10.48 10.40
C TRP A 133 -7.59 11.27 9.23
N GLU A 134 -8.85 11.71 9.35
CA GLU A 134 -9.53 12.50 8.30
C GLU A 134 -8.73 13.76 7.95
N MET A 135 -8.25 14.49 8.96
CA MET A 135 -7.49 15.74 8.77
C MET A 135 -6.13 15.50 8.12
N ALA A 136 -5.44 14.41 8.48
CA ALA A 136 -4.12 14.10 7.96
C ALA A 136 -4.15 13.39 6.59
N MET A 137 -5.20 12.61 6.31
CA MET A 137 -5.34 11.81 5.08
C MET A 137 -5.74 12.65 3.88
N LYS A 138 -6.64 13.64 4.07
CA LYS A 138 -7.18 14.42 2.96
C LYS A 138 -6.13 15.17 2.16
N PRO A 139 -5.14 15.87 2.75
CA PRO A 139 -4.08 16.52 2.00
C PRO A 139 -3.25 15.55 1.13
N LEU A 140 -3.05 14.31 1.62
CA LEU A 140 -2.33 13.28 0.86
C LEU A 140 -3.16 12.81 -0.36
N ALA A 141 -4.47 12.73 -0.22
CA ALA A 141 -5.36 12.38 -1.32
C ALA A 141 -5.41 13.43 -2.44
N ASP A 142 -5.07 14.70 -2.15
CA ASP A 142 -4.97 15.76 -3.15
C ASP A 142 -3.69 15.64 -4.02
N CYS A 143 -2.74 14.75 -3.66
CA CYS A 143 -1.55 14.46 -4.44
C CYS A 143 -1.88 13.44 -5.53
N GLU A 144 -1.73 13.82 -6.83
CA GLU A 144 -2.12 12.98 -7.97
C GLU A 144 -1.26 11.71 -8.11
N ASN A 145 -0.02 11.74 -7.62
CA ASN A 145 0.92 10.62 -7.63
C ASN A 145 0.69 9.60 -6.49
N VAL A 146 -0.40 9.73 -5.72
CA VAL A 146 -0.77 8.82 -4.63
C VAL A 146 -2.02 8.02 -4.99
N HIS A 147 -1.93 6.71 -4.85
CA HIS A 147 -3.03 5.75 -4.91
C HIS A 147 -3.28 5.17 -3.52
N CYS A 148 -4.43 4.56 -3.29
CA CYS A 148 -4.84 4.10 -1.96
C CYS A 148 -5.31 2.64 -1.98
N LYS A 149 -4.74 1.79 -1.14
CA LYS A 149 -5.23 0.41 -0.93
C LYS A 149 -6.36 0.39 0.08
N LEU A 150 -7.52 -0.06 -0.36
CA LEU A 150 -8.67 -0.44 0.47
C LEU A 150 -8.43 -1.84 1.03
N SER A 151 -7.55 -1.94 2.01
CA SER A 151 -7.07 -3.19 2.62
C SER A 151 -6.82 -2.98 4.11
N GLY A 152 -6.59 -4.05 4.89
CA GLY A 152 -6.24 -4.00 6.31
C GLY A 152 -7.33 -3.39 7.22
N ILE A 153 -8.51 -3.09 6.69
CA ILE A 153 -9.57 -2.37 7.44
C ILE A 153 -10.23 -3.23 8.51
N VAL A 154 -10.34 -4.54 8.29
CA VAL A 154 -10.94 -5.46 9.28
C VAL A 154 -10.08 -5.60 10.53
N THR A 155 -8.75 -5.49 10.40
CA THR A 155 -7.81 -5.59 11.52
C THR A 155 -7.72 -4.31 12.35
N GLU A 156 -8.15 -3.18 11.80
CA GLU A 156 -8.27 -1.91 12.53
C GLU A 156 -9.65 -1.76 13.23
N ALA A 157 -10.60 -2.65 12.90
CA ALA A 157 -11.90 -2.75 13.56
C ALA A 157 -11.88 -3.72 14.75
N SER A 158 -13.03 -3.94 15.40
CA SER A 158 -13.14 -4.91 16.49
C SER A 158 -13.07 -6.34 15.95
N TRP A 159 -11.95 -7.05 16.13
CA TRP A 159 -11.64 -8.34 15.50
C TRP A 159 -12.73 -9.40 15.58
N LYS A 160 -13.48 -9.43 16.69
CA LYS A 160 -14.52 -10.45 16.93
C LYS A 160 -15.95 -9.96 16.68
N ALA A 161 -16.13 -8.67 16.41
CA ALA A 161 -17.48 -8.07 16.42
C ALA A 161 -17.70 -7.04 15.31
N TRP A 162 -16.73 -6.81 14.39
CA TRP A 162 -16.87 -5.88 13.28
C TRP A 162 -17.99 -6.32 12.32
N LYS A 163 -18.58 -5.33 11.66
CA LYS A 163 -19.58 -5.50 10.60
C LYS A 163 -19.18 -4.64 9.41
N PRO A 164 -19.68 -4.95 8.19
CA PRO A 164 -19.43 -4.11 7.02
C PRO A 164 -19.79 -2.64 7.22
N ASP A 165 -20.83 -2.35 8.01
CA ASP A 165 -21.27 -0.98 8.33
C ASP A 165 -20.23 -0.20 9.15
N ASP A 166 -19.37 -0.87 9.91
CA ASP A 166 -18.28 -0.23 10.65
C ASP A 166 -17.15 0.24 9.70
N LEU A 167 -16.99 -0.45 8.57
CA LEU A 167 -15.96 -0.19 7.56
C LEU A 167 -16.41 0.87 6.56
N GLN A 168 -17.73 0.94 6.29
CA GLN A 168 -18.34 1.78 5.26
C GLN A 168 -17.93 3.26 5.36
N PRO A 169 -17.94 3.94 6.54
CA PRO A 169 -17.57 5.34 6.63
C PRO A 169 -16.14 5.62 6.13
N TYR A 170 -15.20 4.74 6.44
CA TYR A 170 -13.78 4.89 6.09
C TYR A 170 -13.52 4.62 4.60
N VAL A 171 -14.13 3.55 4.06
CA VAL A 171 -14.04 3.25 2.63
C VAL A 171 -14.70 4.35 1.80
N SER A 172 -15.88 4.85 2.23
CA SER A 172 -16.55 5.96 1.55
C SER A 172 -15.70 7.23 1.52
N ARG A 173 -15.01 7.55 2.62
CA ARG A 173 -14.08 8.70 2.67
C ARG A 173 -12.90 8.52 1.74
N ALA A 174 -12.28 7.34 1.71
CA ALA A 174 -11.19 7.06 0.79
C ALA A 174 -11.65 7.21 -0.67
N LEU A 175 -12.79 6.64 -1.04
CA LEU A 175 -13.37 6.77 -2.38
C LEU A 175 -13.78 8.22 -2.72
N GLU A 176 -14.30 8.99 -1.76
CA GLU A 176 -14.63 10.42 -1.94
C GLU A 176 -13.40 11.25 -2.26
N TRP A 177 -12.27 10.98 -1.59
CA TRP A 177 -11.07 11.80 -1.71
C TRP A 177 -10.14 11.37 -2.84
N PHE A 178 -9.93 10.08 -3.03
CA PHE A 178 -9.05 9.56 -4.08
C PHE A 178 -9.76 9.31 -5.41
N GLY A 179 -11.08 9.12 -5.38
CA GLY A 179 -11.82 8.58 -6.51
C GLY A 179 -11.61 7.09 -6.73
N PRO A 180 -12.55 6.41 -7.41
CA PRO A 180 -12.45 4.97 -7.67
C PRO A 180 -11.25 4.59 -8.54
N GLU A 181 -10.74 5.50 -9.40
CA GLU A 181 -9.58 5.25 -10.27
C GLU A 181 -8.25 5.22 -9.52
N ARG A 182 -8.17 5.77 -8.31
CA ARG A 182 -6.96 5.75 -7.48
C ARG A 182 -7.09 4.87 -6.25
N CYS A 183 -8.18 4.11 -6.12
CA CYS A 183 -8.36 3.12 -5.06
C CYS A 183 -8.16 1.70 -5.60
N MET A 184 -7.56 0.81 -4.81
CA MET A 184 -7.39 -0.59 -5.18
C MET A 184 -7.62 -1.53 -4.00
N PHE A 185 -8.14 -2.73 -4.28
CA PHE A 185 -8.31 -3.79 -3.29
C PHE A 185 -6.97 -4.40 -2.87
N GLY A 186 -6.87 -4.73 -1.58
CA GLY A 186 -5.87 -5.62 -1.01
C GLY A 186 -6.51 -6.50 0.06
N SER A 187 -6.13 -7.77 0.12
CA SER A 187 -6.68 -8.69 1.13
C SER A 187 -6.05 -8.51 2.50
N ASP A 188 -4.81 -8.03 2.54
CA ASP A 188 -3.97 -8.04 3.74
C ASP A 188 -3.81 -9.45 4.34
N TRP A 189 -3.88 -10.49 3.49
CA TRP A 189 -3.65 -11.86 3.91
C TRP A 189 -2.13 -12.11 4.07
N PRO A 190 -1.66 -12.78 5.12
CA PRO A 190 -2.44 -13.49 6.15
C PRO A 190 -2.84 -12.64 7.37
N VAL A 191 -2.44 -11.37 7.46
CA VAL A 191 -2.73 -10.50 8.63
C VAL A 191 -4.25 -10.39 8.89
N CYS A 192 -5.06 -10.34 7.83
CA CYS A 192 -6.51 -10.28 7.96
C CYS A 192 -7.11 -11.45 8.76
N LEU A 193 -6.42 -12.61 8.88
CA LEU A 193 -6.89 -13.78 9.63
C LEU A 193 -7.04 -13.50 11.13
N LEU A 194 -6.49 -12.41 11.64
CA LEU A 194 -6.75 -11.93 13.01
C LEU A 194 -8.24 -11.57 13.22
N ALA A 195 -8.95 -11.18 12.16
CA ALA A 195 -10.31 -10.65 12.24
C ALA A 195 -11.28 -11.27 11.22
N ALA A 196 -10.80 -11.85 10.11
CA ALA A 196 -11.63 -12.37 9.01
C ALA A 196 -10.84 -13.31 8.10
N ASP A 197 -11.52 -14.26 7.45
CA ASP A 197 -10.92 -14.98 6.33
C ASP A 197 -10.92 -14.12 5.05
N TYR A 198 -10.17 -14.58 4.03
CA TYR A 198 -10.06 -13.88 2.73
C TYR A 198 -11.42 -13.59 2.09
N LYS A 199 -12.35 -14.56 2.16
CA LYS A 199 -13.68 -14.46 1.56
C LYS A 199 -14.54 -13.41 2.26
N GLN A 200 -14.42 -13.34 3.58
CA GLN A 200 -15.08 -12.31 4.38
C GLN A 200 -14.53 -10.92 4.06
N VAL A 201 -13.21 -10.75 3.92
CA VAL A 201 -12.58 -9.46 3.58
C VAL A 201 -13.08 -8.94 2.23
N ILE A 202 -13.00 -9.75 1.16
CA ILE A 202 -13.43 -9.31 -0.17
C ILE A 202 -14.93 -9.05 -0.23
N ASN A 203 -15.76 -9.86 0.46
CA ASN A 203 -17.20 -9.67 0.50
C ASN A 203 -17.58 -8.41 1.28
N ALA A 204 -16.90 -8.12 2.39
CA ALA A 204 -17.11 -6.88 3.15
C ALA A 204 -16.79 -5.66 2.29
N LEU A 205 -15.65 -5.65 1.59
CA LEU A 205 -15.34 -4.55 0.69
C LEU A 205 -16.39 -4.40 -0.42
N LYS A 206 -16.77 -5.48 -1.10
CA LYS A 206 -17.83 -5.42 -2.15
C LYS A 206 -19.14 -4.81 -1.65
N LEU A 207 -19.50 -5.02 -0.37
CA LEU A 207 -20.66 -4.38 0.22
C LEU A 207 -20.51 -2.87 0.33
N THR A 208 -19.29 -2.38 0.63
CA THR A 208 -19.01 -0.93 0.73
C THR A 208 -18.91 -0.26 -0.64
N LEU A 209 -18.73 -1.03 -1.74
CA LEU A 209 -18.62 -0.51 -3.11
C LEU A 209 -19.98 -0.42 -3.85
N LYS A 210 -21.10 -0.73 -3.22
CA LYS A 210 -22.44 -0.82 -3.87
C LYS A 210 -22.90 0.44 -4.59
N GLY A 211 -22.32 1.60 -4.30
CA GLY A 211 -22.62 2.87 -4.98
C GLY A 211 -21.86 3.09 -6.30
N LEU A 212 -20.86 2.27 -6.58
CA LEU A 212 -20.02 2.38 -7.77
C LEU A 212 -20.66 1.66 -8.97
N SER A 213 -20.37 2.15 -10.18
CA SER A 213 -20.67 1.45 -11.42
C SER A 213 -19.87 0.14 -11.54
N SER A 214 -20.26 -0.74 -12.46
CA SER A 214 -19.52 -1.98 -12.72
C SER A 214 -18.07 -1.72 -13.16
N LYS A 215 -17.85 -0.65 -13.94
CA LYS A 215 -16.51 -0.24 -14.38
C LYS A 215 -15.65 0.23 -13.21
N GLU A 216 -16.16 1.09 -12.36
CA GLU A 216 -15.44 1.57 -11.17
C GLU A 216 -15.17 0.43 -10.19
N THR A 217 -16.10 -0.49 -10.03
CA THR A 217 -15.93 -1.68 -9.18
C THR A 217 -14.81 -2.58 -9.72
N ALA A 218 -14.75 -2.82 -11.05
CA ALA A 218 -13.69 -3.59 -11.68
C ALA A 218 -12.32 -2.90 -11.51
N ALA A 219 -12.30 -1.56 -11.69
CA ALA A 219 -11.09 -0.76 -11.46
C ALA A 219 -10.55 -0.95 -10.04
N VAL A 220 -11.39 -0.80 -9.01
CA VAL A 220 -11.01 -0.99 -7.60
C VAL A 220 -10.59 -2.43 -7.32
N LEU A 221 -11.25 -3.43 -7.89
CA LEU A 221 -10.99 -4.83 -7.57
C LEU A 221 -9.74 -5.42 -8.25
N GLY A 222 -9.15 -4.74 -9.25
CA GLY A 222 -7.95 -5.25 -9.92
C GLY A 222 -7.30 -4.34 -10.94
N GLU A 223 -8.08 -3.72 -11.86
CA GLU A 223 -7.52 -2.98 -13.00
C GLU A 223 -6.61 -1.80 -12.58
N ASN A 224 -6.90 -1.14 -11.46
CA ASN A 224 -6.05 -0.09 -10.93
C ASN A 224 -4.69 -0.64 -10.46
N ALA A 225 -4.66 -1.81 -9.84
CA ALA A 225 -3.40 -2.45 -9.45
C ALA A 225 -2.56 -2.82 -10.68
N VAL A 226 -3.19 -3.40 -11.71
CA VAL A 226 -2.52 -3.70 -13.00
C VAL A 226 -1.87 -2.42 -13.56
N ARG A 227 -2.62 -1.33 -13.65
CA ARG A 227 -2.12 -0.06 -14.20
C ARG A 227 -1.02 0.57 -13.34
N VAL A 228 -1.21 0.63 -12.01
CA VAL A 228 -0.30 1.35 -11.11
C VAL A 228 1.03 0.65 -10.96
N TYR A 229 1.00 -0.68 -10.82
CA TYR A 229 2.22 -1.48 -10.70
C TYR A 229 2.77 -1.95 -12.05
N SER A 230 2.12 -1.55 -13.16
CA SER A 230 2.53 -1.95 -14.54
C SER A 230 2.64 -3.48 -14.65
N LEU A 231 1.63 -4.21 -14.14
CA LEU A 231 1.59 -5.66 -14.22
C LEU A 231 1.27 -6.08 -15.65
N ASP A 232 1.99 -7.06 -16.16
CA ASP A 232 1.65 -7.68 -17.44
C ASP A 232 0.35 -8.50 -17.30
N ASP A 233 -0.47 -8.49 -18.37
CA ASP A 233 -1.74 -9.23 -18.46
C ASP A 233 -1.50 -10.75 -18.62
#